data_4b26f7ccf9e094cada087a31bbb2cada
#
_entry.id   4b26f7ccf9e094cada087a31bbb2cada
#
_cell.length_a   1.000
_cell.length_b   1.000
_cell.length_c   1.000
_cell.angle_alpha   90.00
_cell.angle_beta   90.00
_cell.angle_gamma   90.00
#
_symmetry.space_group_name_H-M   'P 1'
#
loop_
_entity.id
_entity.type
_entity.pdbx_description
1 polymer ?
#
loop_
_entity_poly.entity_id
_entity_poly.type
_entity_poly.pdbx_seq_one_letter_code
_entity_poly.pdbx_strand_id
1 'polypeptide(L)'
;QNLKYSYIVIDCRPTLGTLTINALFACNFIIVPCEMGRYALDGFADLMETIDNVQNNDNRPKEKFIRILLTKYDARNKVSNEWVMNQLEGYRNLLFETMIRRNEAINQAHMAQEPISVFKPDSSGAQDYEQLSREFLRLCQQ
;
A
#
# COMPACT_ATOMS: atom_id res chain seq x y z
N GLN A 1 -3.43 -1.97 -29.60
CA GLN A 1 -4.55 -2.68 -28.94
C GLN A 1 -5.16 -1.74 -27.91
N ASN A 2 -6.42 -1.37 -28.08
CA ASN A 2 -7.16 -0.62 -27.06
C ASN A 2 -7.38 -1.54 -25.85
N LEU A 3 -6.60 -1.33 -24.81
CA LEU A 3 -6.80 -2.01 -23.52
C LEU A 3 -8.16 -1.55 -22.97
N LYS A 4 -9.03 -2.51 -22.63
CA LYS A 4 -10.35 -2.24 -22.04
C LYS A 4 -10.28 -1.79 -20.56
N TYR A 5 -9.08 -1.71 -19.99
CA TYR A 5 -8.87 -1.44 -18.56
C TYR A 5 -8.21 -0.08 -18.36
N SER A 6 -8.71 0.67 -17.39
CA SER A 6 -8.15 1.96 -17.00
C SER A 6 -6.95 1.80 -16.04
N TYR A 7 -6.90 0.71 -15.30
CA TYR A 7 -5.87 0.41 -14.32
C TYR A 7 -5.35 -1.02 -14.47
N ILE A 8 -4.07 -1.21 -14.17
CA ILE A 8 -3.41 -2.51 -14.06
C ILE A 8 -2.77 -2.55 -12.68
N VAL A 9 -3.14 -3.55 -11.87
CA VAL A 9 -2.53 -3.79 -10.55
C VAL A 9 -1.52 -4.91 -10.68
N ILE A 10 -0.30 -4.67 -10.20
CA ILE A 10 0.79 -5.66 -10.17
C ILE A 10 1.01 -6.04 -8.70
N ASP A 11 0.59 -7.24 -8.31
CA ASP A 11 0.87 -7.78 -6.98
C ASP A 11 2.28 -8.36 -6.93
N CYS A 12 3.12 -7.79 -6.08
CA CYS A 12 4.54 -8.13 -5.97
C CYS A 12 4.80 -8.98 -4.72
N ARG A 13 5.78 -9.88 -4.83
CA ARG A 13 6.30 -10.60 -3.67
C ARG A 13 7.04 -9.65 -2.73
N PRO A 14 7.12 -9.96 -1.42
CA PRO A 14 7.84 -9.13 -0.44
C PRO A 14 9.37 -9.28 -0.53
N THR A 15 9.89 -9.48 -1.73
CA THR A 15 11.33 -9.64 -1.99
C THR A 15 11.74 -8.70 -3.12
N LEU A 16 12.92 -8.08 -2.99
CA LEU A 16 13.50 -7.18 -3.99
C LEU A 16 14.19 -7.94 -5.15
N GLY A 17 13.54 -9.00 -5.64
CA GLY A 17 14.03 -9.77 -6.78
C GLY A 17 13.74 -9.10 -8.13
N THR A 18 14.26 -9.69 -9.21
CA THR A 18 14.15 -9.15 -10.58
C THR A 18 12.72 -8.81 -11.00
N LEU A 19 11.73 -9.63 -10.62
CA LEU A 19 10.32 -9.37 -10.97
C LEU A 19 9.78 -8.12 -10.28
N THR A 20 10.11 -7.91 -9.00
CA THR A 20 9.73 -6.71 -8.26
C THR A 20 10.40 -5.47 -8.86
N ILE A 21 11.67 -5.55 -9.21
CA ILE A 21 12.39 -4.46 -9.88
C ILE A 21 11.75 -4.13 -11.23
N ASN A 22 11.39 -5.14 -12.05
CA ASN A 22 10.69 -4.91 -13.31
C ASN A 22 9.32 -4.26 -13.11
N ALA A 23 8.57 -4.66 -12.07
CA ALA A 23 7.31 -4.02 -11.72
C ALA A 23 7.50 -2.56 -11.31
N LEU A 24 8.53 -2.26 -10.50
CA LEU A 24 8.89 -0.89 -10.11
C LEU A 24 9.25 -0.03 -11.32
N PHE A 25 9.93 -0.57 -12.33
CA PHE A 25 10.17 0.15 -13.60
C PHE A 25 8.89 0.37 -14.40
N ALA A 26 7.99 -0.61 -14.43
CA ALA A 26 6.79 -0.57 -15.28
C ALA A 26 5.67 0.30 -14.71
N CYS A 27 5.56 0.44 -13.37
CA CYS A 27 4.42 1.11 -12.74
C CYS A 27 4.52 2.63 -12.78
N ASN A 28 3.37 3.28 -12.61
CA ASN A 28 3.24 4.74 -12.44
C ASN A 28 2.94 5.11 -10.99
N PHE A 29 2.37 4.20 -10.21
CA PHE A 29 1.99 4.39 -8.82
C PHE A 29 2.47 3.21 -7.99
N ILE A 30 3.08 3.47 -6.85
CA ILE A 30 3.59 2.46 -5.93
C ILE A 30 2.82 2.59 -4.62
N ILE A 31 2.18 1.51 -4.19
CA ILE A 31 1.59 1.39 -2.86
C ILE A 31 2.49 0.50 -2.03
N VAL A 32 3.00 1.01 -0.92
CA VAL A 32 3.84 0.28 0.04
C VAL A 32 2.99 -0.06 1.27
N PRO A 33 2.47 -1.29 1.40
CA PRO A 33 1.76 -1.69 2.60
C PRO A 33 2.73 -1.78 3.78
N CYS A 34 2.39 -1.11 4.88
CA CYS A 34 3.14 -1.14 6.13
C CYS A 34 2.23 -1.61 7.26
N GLU A 35 2.53 -2.77 7.82
CA GLU A 35 1.77 -3.30 8.94
C GLU A 35 2.10 -2.55 10.24
N MET A 36 1.10 -2.24 11.07
CA MET A 36 1.30 -1.58 12.37
C MET A 36 1.87 -2.55 13.41
N GLY A 37 3.20 -2.78 13.37
CA GLY A 37 3.90 -3.68 14.27
C GLY A 37 5.42 -3.50 14.24
N ARG A 38 6.11 -4.09 15.22
CA ARG A 38 7.55 -3.93 15.41
C ARG A 38 8.40 -4.32 14.18
N TYR A 39 7.99 -5.33 13.45
CA TYR A 39 8.72 -5.84 12.27
C TYR A 39 8.28 -5.20 10.95
N ALA A 40 7.35 -4.26 11.02
CA ALA A 40 6.78 -3.62 9.84
C ALA A 40 7.80 -2.84 9.01
N LEU A 41 8.88 -2.40 9.64
CA LEU A 41 9.91 -1.55 9.04
C LEU A 41 11.19 -2.32 8.70
N ASP A 42 11.22 -3.63 9.01
CA ASP A 42 12.31 -4.47 8.56
C ASP A 42 12.33 -4.51 7.03
N GLY A 43 13.41 -4.06 6.42
CA GLY A 43 13.53 -3.93 4.96
C GLY A 43 12.81 -2.72 4.32
N PHE A 44 12.12 -1.87 5.11
CA PHE A 44 11.45 -0.68 4.57
C PHE A 44 12.47 0.33 4.00
N ALA A 45 13.56 0.56 4.70
CA ALA A 45 14.63 1.45 4.23
C ALA A 45 15.24 0.93 2.91
N ASP A 46 15.54 -0.37 2.83
CA ASP A 46 16.08 -1.01 1.62
C ASP A 46 15.10 -0.91 0.44
N LEU A 47 13.80 -1.05 0.72
CA LEU A 47 12.76 -0.87 -0.29
C LEU A 47 12.72 0.57 -0.80
N MET A 48 12.74 1.57 0.10
CA MET A 48 12.71 2.98 -0.28
C MET A 48 13.96 3.36 -1.07
N GLU A 49 15.14 2.89 -0.66
CA GLU A 49 16.38 3.08 -1.41
C GLU A 49 16.30 2.44 -2.80
N THR A 50 15.72 1.24 -2.89
CA THR A 50 15.53 0.55 -4.18
C THR A 50 14.58 1.33 -5.09
N ILE A 51 13.48 1.87 -4.55
CA ILE A 51 12.53 2.70 -5.30
C ILE A 51 13.24 3.96 -5.81
N ASP A 52 13.99 4.64 -4.97
CA ASP A 52 14.76 5.84 -5.35
C ASP A 52 15.79 5.52 -6.45
N ASN A 53 16.51 4.41 -6.33
CA ASN A 53 17.45 3.97 -7.36
C ASN A 53 16.76 3.68 -8.69
N VAL A 54 15.59 3.04 -8.68
CA VAL A 54 14.79 2.80 -9.89
C VAL A 54 14.32 4.11 -10.51
N GLN A 55 13.84 5.06 -9.70
CA GLN A 55 13.39 6.37 -10.19
C GLN A 55 14.53 7.18 -10.82
N ASN A 56 15.69 7.21 -10.17
CA ASN A 56 16.86 7.96 -10.64
C ASN A 56 17.51 7.36 -11.90
N ASN A 57 17.35 6.05 -12.13
CA ASN A 57 17.90 5.33 -13.28
C ASN A 57 16.88 5.14 -14.41
N ASP A 58 15.65 5.56 -14.24
CA ASP A 58 14.63 5.51 -15.28
C ASP A 58 14.74 6.76 -16.16
N ASN A 59 15.32 6.61 -17.36
CA ASN A 59 15.41 7.69 -18.35
C ASN A 59 14.05 8.20 -18.87
N ARG A 60 12.95 7.69 -18.33
CA ARG A 60 11.58 8.13 -18.63
C ARG A 60 11.19 9.27 -17.70
N PRO A 61 10.71 10.41 -18.21
CA PRO A 61 10.39 11.60 -17.43
C PRO A 61 9.06 11.47 -16.66
N LYS A 62 8.83 10.36 -15.98
CA LYS A 62 7.61 10.15 -15.17
C LYS A 62 7.98 9.99 -13.72
N GLU A 63 7.67 11.01 -12.93
CA GLU A 63 7.64 10.87 -11.48
C GLU A 63 6.64 9.77 -11.12
N LYS A 64 7.12 8.77 -10.38
CA LYS A 64 6.25 7.72 -9.85
C LYS A 64 5.66 8.21 -8.55
N PHE A 65 4.35 8.13 -8.44
CA PHE A 65 3.70 8.43 -7.18
C PHE A 65 3.93 7.28 -6.19
N ILE A 66 4.42 7.60 -5.00
CA ILE A 66 4.60 6.64 -3.91
C ILE A 66 3.65 7.00 -2.79
N ARG A 67 2.95 6.00 -2.26
CA ARG A 67 2.14 6.14 -1.05
C ARG A 67 2.32 4.93 -0.14
N ILE A 68 2.42 5.19 1.14
CA ILE A 68 2.53 4.19 2.20
C ILE A 68 1.15 3.97 2.79
N LEU A 69 0.68 2.73 2.79
CA LEU A 69 -0.60 2.33 3.35
C LEU A 69 -0.40 1.64 4.70
N LEU A 70 -0.85 2.26 5.77
CA LEU A 70 -0.85 1.66 7.09
C LEU A 70 -1.94 0.60 7.17
N THR A 71 -1.57 -0.63 7.55
CA THR A 71 -2.47 -1.77 7.61
C THR A 71 -2.49 -2.40 9.00
N LYS A 72 -3.53 -3.18 9.30
CA LYS A 72 -3.76 -3.83 10.60
C LYS A 72 -3.73 -2.85 11.79
N TYR A 73 -4.12 -1.61 11.56
CA TYR A 73 -4.20 -0.61 12.61
C TYR A 73 -5.19 -1.03 13.71
N ASP A 74 -4.75 -0.95 14.95
CA ASP A 74 -5.60 -1.18 16.13
C ASP A 74 -5.39 -0.01 17.10
N ALA A 75 -6.42 0.81 17.31
CA ALA A 75 -6.36 1.99 18.17
C ALA A 75 -6.00 1.69 19.63
N ARG A 76 -6.17 0.43 20.08
CA ARG A 76 -5.82 -0.01 21.43
C ARG A 76 -4.29 -0.13 21.61
N ASN A 77 -3.54 -0.36 20.53
CA ASN A 77 -2.09 -0.58 20.53
C ASN A 77 -1.31 0.75 20.46
N LYS A 78 -1.60 1.68 21.37
CA LYS A 78 -1.06 3.05 21.34
C LYS A 78 0.48 3.08 21.22
N VAL A 79 1.18 2.31 22.05
CA VAL A 79 2.66 2.30 22.09
C VAL A 79 3.25 1.84 20.76
N SER A 80 2.72 0.74 20.18
CA SER A 80 3.20 0.24 18.89
C SER A 80 2.87 1.21 17.76
N ASN A 81 1.68 1.82 17.77
CA ASN A 81 1.27 2.80 16.78
C ASN A 81 2.17 4.03 16.81
N GLU A 82 2.44 4.58 18.00
CA GLU A 82 3.32 5.74 18.18
C GLU A 82 4.75 5.42 17.72
N TRP A 83 5.27 4.24 18.06
CA TRP A 83 6.58 3.81 17.64
C TRP A 83 6.69 3.75 16.10
N VAL A 84 5.73 3.10 15.40
CA VAL A 84 5.71 3.04 13.93
C VAL A 84 5.62 4.44 13.32
N MET A 85 4.74 5.29 13.84
CA MET A 85 4.58 6.66 13.33
C MET A 85 5.83 7.51 13.51
N ASN A 86 6.57 7.33 14.62
CA ASN A 86 7.84 8.01 14.84
C ASN A 86 8.92 7.54 13.85
N GLN A 87 8.96 6.25 13.54
CA GLN A 87 9.89 5.72 12.52
C GLN A 87 9.56 6.24 11.11
N LEU A 88 8.29 6.49 10.82
CA LEU A 88 7.82 7.02 9.54
C LEU A 88 7.78 8.56 9.48
N GLU A 89 8.37 9.25 10.47
CA GLU A 89 8.32 10.72 10.54
C GLU A 89 8.81 11.39 9.24
N GLY A 90 9.92 10.91 8.67
CA GLY A 90 10.48 11.43 7.42
C GLY A 90 9.64 11.12 6.17
N TYR A 91 8.63 10.26 6.29
CA TYR A 91 7.77 9.80 5.17
C TYR A 91 6.31 10.20 5.37
N ARG A 92 5.99 11.08 6.31
CA ARG A 92 4.59 11.47 6.61
C ARG A 92 3.81 11.99 5.40
N ASN A 93 4.48 12.70 4.52
CA ASN A 93 3.91 13.22 3.27
C ASN A 93 3.56 12.14 2.25
N LEU A 94 4.10 10.93 2.43
CA LEU A 94 3.82 9.77 1.58
C LEU A 94 2.72 8.86 2.14
N LEU A 95 2.23 9.10 3.35
CA LEU A 95 1.16 8.29 3.93
C LEU A 95 -0.16 8.54 3.19
N PHE A 96 -0.94 7.46 2.98
CA PHE A 96 -2.36 7.60 2.73
C PHE A 96 -3.04 8.21 3.96
N GLU A 97 -4.08 9.01 3.76
CA GLU A 97 -4.96 9.45 4.84
C GLU A 97 -5.74 8.27 5.42
N THR A 98 -6.09 7.33 4.55
CA THR A 98 -6.80 6.10 4.90
C THR A 98 -5.85 5.07 5.51
N MET A 99 -6.28 4.44 6.60
CA MET A 99 -5.62 3.28 7.22
C MET A 99 -6.56 2.08 7.19
N ILE A 100 -6.01 0.89 6.98
CA ILE A 100 -6.79 -0.35 7.06
C ILE A 100 -6.74 -0.88 8.49
N ARG A 101 -7.88 -0.86 9.18
CA ARG A 101 -8.00 -1.35 10.55
C ARG A 101 -7.88 -2.88 10.60
N ARG A 102 -7.36 -3.37 11.71
CA ARG A 102 -7.41 -4.81 11.99
C ARG A 102 -8.87 -5.25 12.06
N ASN A 103 -9.26 -6.20 11.20
CA ASN A 103 -10.64 -6.65 11.12
C ASN A 103 -10.71 -8.14 10.78
N GLU A 104 -11.41 -8.89 11.61
CA GLU A 104 -11.56 -10.35 11.44
C GLU A 104 -12.37 -10.71 10.20
N ALA A 105 -13.30 -9.86 9.77
CA ALA A 105 -14.05 -10.10 8.55
C ALA A 105 -13.16 -10.14 7.29
N ILE A 106 -12.01 -9.44 7.28
CA ILE A 106 -11.05 -9.53 6.18
C ILE A 106 -10.43 -10.93 6.11
N ASN A 107 -10.06 -11.51 7.27
CA ASN A 107 -9.53 -12.87 7.33
C ASN A 107 -10.58 -13.90 6.87
N GLN A 108 -11.83 -13.74 7.31
CA GLN A 108 -12.95 -14.60 6.92
C GLN A 108 -13.24 -14.52 5.42
N ALA A 109 -13.24 -13.31 4.84
CA ALA A 109 -13.40 -13.09 3.41
C ALA A 109 -12.29 -13.78 2.61
N HIS A 110 -11.04 -13.67 3.10
CA HIS A 110 -9.89 -14.36 2.49
C HIS A 110 -10.07 -15.90 2.51
N MET A 111 -10.51 -16.47 3.63
CA MET A 111 -10.81 -17.90 3.73
C MET A 111 -11.96 -18.33 2.81
N ALA A 112 -12.95 -17.46 2.64
CA ALA A 112 -14.07 -17.68 1.73
C ALA A 112 -13.70 -17.45 0.25
N GLN A 113 -12.51 -16.94 -0.04
CA GLN A 113 -12.07 -16.54 -1.38
C GLN A 113 -12.98 -15.50 -2.04
N GLU A 114 -13.55 -14.61 -1.23
CA GLU A 114 -14.44 -13.55 -1.68
C GLU A 114 -13.85 -12.17 -1.33
N PRO A 115 -14.06 -11.14 -2.16
CA PRO A 115 -13.73 -9.78 -1.81
C PRO A 115 -14.49 -9.32 -0.56
N ILE A 116 -13.84 -8.58 0.35
CA ILE A 116 -14.48 -8.09 1.57
C ILE A 116 -15.73 -7.23 1.30
N SER A 117 -15.74 -6.52 0.18
CA SER A 117 -16.88 -5.71 -0.28
C SER A 117 -18.11 -6.54 -0.65
N VAL A 118 -17.94 -7.82 -0.98
CA VAL A 118 -19.00 -8.77 -1.28
C VAL A 118 -19.34 -9.60 -0.03
N PHE A 119 -18.32 -10.12 0.63
CA PHE A 119 -18.45 -11.00 1.80
C PHE A 119 -19.13 -10.31 2.98
N LYS A 120 -18.71 -9.09 3.31
CA LYS A 120 -19.28 -8.32 4.44
C LYS A 120 -19.18 -6.81 4.18
N PRO A 121 -20.04 -6.25 3.31
CA PRO A 121 -19.98 -4.86 2.86
C PRO A 121 -20.09 -3.83 4.00
N ASP A 122 -20.82 -4.16 5.07
CA ASP A 122 -21.02 -3.27 6.23
C ASP A 122 -19.87 -3.33 7.25
N SER A 123 -18.85 -4.16 7.02
CA SER A 123 -17.71 -4.26 7.94
C SER A 123 -16.83 -3.01 7.87
N SER A 124 -16.15 -2.69 8.98
CA SER A 124 -15.16 -1.62 8.98
C SER A 124 -14.02 -1.87 7.97
N GLY A 125 -13.67 -3.14 7.73
CA GLY A 125 -12.69 -3.50 6.71
C GLY A 125 -13.15 -3.16 5.29
N ALA A 126 -14.42 -3.44 4.93
CA ALA A 126 -14.97 -3.05 3.64
C ALA A 126 -15.00 -1.53 3.46
N GLN A 127 -15.42 -0.81 4.51
CA GLN A 127 -15.45 0.66 4.50
C GLN A 127 -14.04 1.27 4.32
N ASP A 128 -13.03 0.72 5.00
CA ASP A 128 -11.64 1.18 4.89
C ASP A 128 -11.11 0.99 3.46
N TYR A 129 -11.35 -0.18 2.84
CA TYR A 129 -10.96 -0.42 1.45
C TYR A 129 -11.72 0.43 0.44
N GLU A 130 -12.99 0.73 0.70
CA GLU A 130 -13.76 1.66 -0.13
C GLU A 130 -13.18 3.07 -0.05
N GLN A 131 -12.87 3.55 1.16
CA GLN A 131 -12.26 4.85 1.37
C GLN A 131 -10.87 4.94 0.71
N LEU A 132 -10.04 3.90 0.87
CA LEU A 132 -8.75 3.79 0.19
C LEU A 132 -8.92 3.88 -1.33
N SER A 133 -9.88 3.17 -1.90
CA SER A 133 -10.14 3.19 -3.34
C SER A 133 -10.50 4.59 -3.84
N ARG A 134 -11.33 5.32 -3.10
CA ARG A 134 -11.71 6.71 -3.42
C ARG A 134 -10.50 7.65 -3.33
N GLU A 135 -9.68 7.50 -2.30
CA GLU A 135 -8.45 8.28 -2.12
C GLU A 135 -7.45 8.02 -3.24
N PHE A 136 -7.20 6.75 -3.56
CA PHE A 136 -6.34 6.35 -4.66
C PHE A 136 -6.78 6.94 -6.00
N LEU A 137 -8.07 6.83 -6.35
CA LEU A 137 -8.60 7.37 -7.60
C LEU A 137 -8.45 8.90 -7.67
N ARG A 138 -8.62 9.60 -6.57
CA ARG A 138 -8.39 11.06 -6.48
C ARG A 138 -6.92 11.41 -6.74
N LEU A 139 -5.98 10.64 -6.17
CA LEU A 139 -4.54 10.83 -6.38
C LEU A 139 -4.11 10.54 -7.83
N CYS A 140 -4.75 9.59 -8.50
CA CYS A 140 -4.47 9.28 -9.91
C CYS A 140 -4.96 10.35 -10.90
N GLN A 141 -5.78 11.30 -10.45
CA GLN A 141 -6.31 12.39 -11.30
C GLN A 141 -5.51 13.70 -11.17
N GLN A 142 -4.52 13.74 -10.28
CA GLN A 142 -3.59 14.85 -10.11
C GLN A 142 -2.41 14.73 -11.08
#